data_b8836d24a2dde81c9c0ee907cdfbdbd3
#
_entry.id   b8836d24a2dde81c9c0ee907cdfbdbd3
#
_cell.length_a   1.000
_cell.length_b   1.000
_cell.length_c   1.000
_cell.angle_alpha   90.00
_cell.angle_beta   90.00
_cell.angle_gamma   90.00
#
_symmetry.space_group_name_H-M   'P 1'
#
loop_
_entity.id
_entity.type
_entity.pdbx_description
1 polymer ?
#
loop_
_entity_poly.entity_id
_entity_poly.type
_entity_poly.pdbx_seq_one_letter_code
_entity_poly.pdbx_strand_id
1 'polypeptide(L)'
;MKRLSFLLFIILLSLIPVSAISAQKINPGSTCKVLKQKVDYLDKTYTCTKSGKKLTWNKGVAAKKATPTTTPTPTPTPIQISIDNLDLKGVPQKANDNVIKVLKSSPRVNYEPTKFLGANVVQARVSQEIAGLERAIDFWAPYFQPNKFQVVYVMGGDEEWLETKSLELGLSSMLPRGDTWSMWMKKQNPCAFAMAGSGKGVPTFVQCLGRPYGGGNRQTGPHEYTHLFQDYYGGTNHKRIPWYTEGSAIYFGWTLGFYPTDSNFNDRSNWFKSLYFNMNNESKDDFISKDMQRFKNRMKMLTPGSFDSVSMTSYWVGGLATEVLVALYGFDKFVEFTKNIQTNPDMSSLLKQTYGFDEDYFYEKLAPYVWAHIPL
;
A
#
# COMPACT_ATOMS: atom_id res chain seq x y z
N MET A 1 28.06 25.48 40.74
CA MET A 1 26.86 26.25 40.39
C MET A 1 27.10 26.92 39.04
N LYS A 2 26.67 26.33 37.93
CA LYS A 2 26.63 26.97 36.60
C LYS A 2 25.24 26.66 36.00
N ARG A 3 24.45 27.72 35.83
CA ARG A 3 23.12 27.68 35.26
C ARG A 3 23.24 27.50 33.74
N LEU A 4 22.65 26.46 33.18
CA LEU A 4 22.52 26.25 31.73
C LEU A 4 21.14 26.78 31.31
N SER A 5 21.15 27.84 30.53
CA SER A 5 19.94 28.43 29.92
C SER A 5 19.50 27.57 28.75
N PHE A 6 18.29 27.02 28.82
CA PHE A 6 17.62 26.35 27.73
C PHE A 6 16.93 27.40 26.82
N LEU A 7 17.47 27.60 25.64
CA LEU A 7 16.82 28.37 24.59
C LEU A 7 15.72 27.52 23.92
N LEU A 8 14.47 27.89 24.17
CA LEU A 8 13.30 27.31 23.53
C LEU A 8 13.19 27.89 22.10
N PHE A 9 13.50 27.08 21.08
CA PHE A 9 13.23 27.42 19.68
C PHE A 9 11.79 27.02 19.36
N ILE A 10 10.89 27.99 19.37
CA ILE A 10 9.50 27.82 18.87
C ILE A 10 9.55 27.94 17.36
N ILE A 11 9.46 26.78 16.69
CA ILE A 11 9.22 26.74 15.24
C ILE A 11 7.72 26.88 15.03
N LEU A 12 7.29 28.06 14.55
CA LEU A 12 5.95 28.26 14.03
C LEU A 12 5.83 27.48 12.72
N LEU A 13 5.25 26.28 12.77
CA LEU A 13 4.77 25.60 11.56
C LEU A 13 3.50 26.34 11.10
N SER A 14 3.62 27.07 10.01
CA SER A 14 2.49 27.59 9.24
C SER A 14 1.62 26.43 8.74
N LEU A 15 0.48 26.25 9.38
CA LEU A 15 -0.60 25.34 8.94
C LEU A 15 -1.19 25.91 7.64
N ILE A 16 -0.73 25.37 6.51
CA ILE A 16 -1.46 25.52 5.25
C ILE A 16 -2.62 24.50 5.33
N PRO A 17 -3.88 24.94 5.28
CA PRO A 17 -4.99 23.99 5.23
C PRO A 17 -4.97 23.31 3.85
N VAL A 18 -4.43 22.11 3.78
CA VAL A 18 -4.68 21.21 2.65
C VAL A 18 -6.14 20.83 2.73
N SER A 19 -6.97 21.45 1.90
CA SER A 19 -8.37 21.08 1.73
C SER A 19 -8.41 19.63 1.23
N ALA A 20 -8.63 18.70 2.14
CA ALA A 20 -8.92 17.32 1.81
C ALA A 20 -10.19 17.28 0.94
N ILE A 21 -10.01 17.17 -0.38
CA ILE A 21 -11.11 16.87 -1.29
C ILE A 21 -11.46 15.41 -1.02
N SER A 22 -12.41 15.21 -0.11
CA SER A 22 -13.11 13.94 0.01
C SER A 22 -13.59 13.58 -1.40
N ALA A 23 -13.23 12.39 -1.89
CA ALA A 23 -13.74 11.83 -3.14
C ALA A 23 -15.23 11.52 -2.97
N GLN A 24 -16.04 12.55 -2.87
CA GLN A 24 -17.47 12.45 -2.72
C GLN A 24 -18.03 11.99 -4.06
N LYS A 25 -18.65 10.82 -4.09
CA LYS A 25 -19.38 10.29 -5.25
C LYS A 25 -20.38 11.36 -5.73
N ILE A 26 -20.12 11.94 -6.88
CA ILE A 26 -20.96 13.01 -7.43
C ILE A 26 -22.12 12.36 -8.17
N ASN A 27 -23.31 12.46 -7.63
CA ASN A 27 -24.53 12.04 -8.30
C ASN A 27 -25.34 13.28 -8.70
N PRO A 28 -25.96 13.29 -9.89
CA PRO A 28 -26.91 14.33 -10.29
C PRO A 28 -27.99 14.51 -9.21
N GLY A 29 -28.27 15.75 -8.82
CA GLY A 29 -29.25 16.07 -7.79
C GLY A 29 -28.73 16.00 -6.35
N SER A 30 -27.56 15.43 -6.09
CA SER A 30 -26.96 15.48 -4.73
C SER A 30 -26.50 16.88 -4.38
N THR A 31 -26.46 17.19 -3.07
CA THR A 31 -26.14 18.52 -2.55
C THR A 31 -24.69 18.90 -2.84
N CYS A 32 -24.46 20.14 -3.26
CA CYS A 32 -23.16 20.76 -3.41
C CYS A 32 -23.02 22.01 -2.53
N LYS A 33 -21.80 22.50 -2.32
CA LYS A 33 -21.55 23.56 -1.32
C LYS A 33 -21.36 24.95 -1.92
N VAL A 34 -20.84 25.05 -3.14
CA VAL A 34 -20.47 26.32 -3.75
C VAL A 34 -21.15 26.47 -5.09
N LEU A 35 -21.99 27.52 -5.25
CA LEU A 35 -22.68 27.83 -6.50
C LEU A 35 -21.66 28.03 -7.63
N LYS A 36 -21.93 27.44 -8.80
CA LYS A 36 -21.06 27.48 -10.01
C LYS A 36 -19.75 26.69 -9.87
N GLN A 37 -19.49 26.01 -8.75
CA GLN A 37 -18.36 25.08 -8.65
C GLN A 37 -18.46 24.03 -9.75
N LYS A 38 -17.34 23.74 -10.44
CA LYS A 38 -17.25 22.70 -11.44
C LYS A 38 -16.34 21.59 -10.94
N VAL A 39 -16.71 20.35 -11.19
CA VAL A 39 -15.92 19.16 -10.84
C VAL A 39 -16.03 18.15 -11.98
N ASP A 40 -14.89 17.65 -12.44
CA ASP A 40 -14.83 16.58 -13.42
C ASP A 40 -14.86 15.23 -12.69
N TYR A 41 -15.82 14.39 -13.06
CA TYR A 41 -16.01 13.05 -12.46
C TYR A 41 -16.60 12.12 -13.49
N LEU A 42 -15.96 10.96 -13.74
CA LEU A 42 -16.37 9.94 -14.70
C LEU A 42 -16.70 10.53 -16.10
N ASP A 43 -15.72 11.21 -16.69
CA ASP A 43 -15.79 11.83 -18.04
C ASP A 43 -16.93 12.86 -18.23
N LYS A 44 -17.44 13.41 -17.13
CA LYS A 44 -18.44 14.48 -17.12
C LYS A 44 -18.01 15.62 -16.23
N THR A 45 -18.28 16.84 -16.70
CA THR A 45 -18.17 18.06 -15.88
C THR A 45 -19.51 18.32 -15.21
N TYR A 46 -19.55 18.25 -13.90
CA TYR A 46 -20.71 18.60 -13.08
C TYR A 46 -20.58 20.05 -12.62
N THR A 47 -21.68 20.77 -12.66
CA THR A 47 -21.74 22.15 -12.16
C THR A 47 -22.75 22.21 -11.02
N CYS A 48 -22.34 22.84 -9.93
CA CYS A 48 -23.23 23.12 -8.81
C CYS A 48 -24.20 24.23 -9.19
N THR A 49 -25.49 23.93 -9.22
CA THR A 49 -26.57 24.84 -9.62
C THR A 49 -27.60 25.01 -8.52
N LYS A 50 -28.33 26.12 -8.52
CA LYS A 50 -29.41 26.36 -7.59
C LYS A 50 -30.68 25.67 -8.09
N SER A 51 -31.26 24.82 -7.27
CA SER A 51 -32.55 24.16 -7.51
C SER A 51 -33.49 24.48 -6.34
N GLY A 52 -34.38 25.42 -6.54
CA GLY A 52 -35.20 25.96 -5.46
C GLY A 52 -34.36 26.63 -4.36
N LYS A 53 -34.49 26.17 -3.12
CA LYS A 53 -33.73 26.69 -1.96
C LYS A 53 -32.41 25.94 -1.71
N LYS A 54 -32.05 24.95 -2.55
CA LYS A 54 -30.86 24.10 -2.34
C LYS A 54 -29.86 24.24 -3.51
N LEU A 55 -28.60 23.96 -3.22
CA LEU A 55 -27.54 23.82 -4.24
C LEU A 55 -27.37 22.32 -4.56
N THR A 56 -27.43 21.98 -5.84
CA THR A 56 -27.32 20.57 -6.26
C THR A 56 -26.46 20.44 -7.51
N TRP A 57 -25.82 19.29 -7.67
CA TRP A 57 -25.08 18.96 -8.88
C TRP A 57 -26.05 18.74 -10.05
N ASN A 58 -25.77 19.35 -11.20
CA ASN A 58 -26.53 19.14 -12.44
C ASN A 58 -26.31 17.70 -12.98
N LYS A 59 -26.93 17.36 -14.11
CA LYS A 59 -26.80 16.05 -14.77
C LYS A 59 -25.40 15.74 -15.30
N GLY A 60 -24.48 16.71 -15.23
CA GLY A 60 -23.15 16.64 -15.83
C GLY A 60 -23.25 16.73 -17.38
N VAL A 61 -22.32 17.42 -17.97
CA VAL A 61 -22.11 17.47 -19.43
C VAL A 61 -20.85 16.68 -19.75
N ALA A 62 -20.79 16.05 -20.91
CA ALA A 62 -19.55 15.40 -21.32
C ALA A 62 -18.39 16.40 -21.24
N ALA A 63 -17.31 16.02 -20.58
CA ALA A 63 -16.13 16.88 -20.52
C ALA A 63 -15.69 17.19 -21.96
N LYS A 64 -15.66 18.47 -22.34
CA LYS A 64 -15.15 18.87 -23.65
C LYS A 64 -13.69 18.44 -23.72
N LYS A 65 -13.39 17.40 -24.49
CA LYS A 65 -12.04 17.12 -24.91
C LYS A 65 -11.50 18.38 -25.56
N ALA A 66 -10.54 19.02 -24.97
CA ALA A 66 -9.86 20.16 -25.59
C ALA A 66 -9.33 19.66 -26.95
N THR A 67 -9.77 20.25 -28.03
CA THR A 67 -9.20 20.00 -29.36
C THR A 67 -7.78 20.55 -29.34
N PRO A 68 -6.75 19.73 -29.43
CA PRO A 68 -5.39 20.23 -29.42
C PRO A 68 -5.12 20.94 -30.74
N THR A 69 -4.80 22.21 -30.67
CA THR A 69 -4.14 22.91 -31.79
C THR A 69 -2.74 22.33 -31.89
N THR A 70 -2.54 21.44 -32.85
CA THR A 70 -1.29 20.70 -33.03
C THR A 70 -0.23 21.54 -33.70
N THR A 71 0.69 22.06 -32.93
CA THR A 71 2.10 22.10 -33.37
C THR A 71 2.69 20.75 -32.99
N PRO A 72 3.27 19.95 -33.90
CA PRO A 72 3.81 18.66 -33.53
C PRO A 72 5.07 18.88 -32.68
N THR A 73 4.90 18.91 -31.38
CA THR A 73 6.01 18.64 -30.46
C THR A 73 6.40 17.18 -30.68
N PRO A 74 7.68 16.85 -30.90
CA PRO A 74 8.08 15.46 -31.07
C PRO A 74 7.56 14.65 -29.90
N THR A 75 6.71 13.68 -30.18
CA THR A 75 6.21 12.74 -29.19
C THR A 75 7.43 12.10 -28.55
N PRO A 76 7.64 12.24 -27.22
CA PRO A 76 8.77 11.59 -26.60
C PRO A 76 8.66 10.09 -26.90
N THR A 77 9.71 9.53 -27.48
CA THR A 77 9.82 8.09 -27.70
C THR A 77 9.56 7.41 -26.37
N PRO A 78 8.62 6.46 -26.27
CA PRO A 78 8.35 5.77 -25.00
C PRO A 78 9.66 5.21 -24.46
N ILE A 79 9.98 5.50 -23.22
CA ILE A 79 11.18 4.96 -22.55
C ILE A 79 10.98 3.44 -22.51
N GLN A 80 11.79 2.73 -23.28
CA GLN A 80 11.77 1.28 -23.28
C GLN A 80 12.50 0.80 -22.02
N ILE A 81 11.75 0.38 -21.02
CA ILE A 81 12.29 -0.22 -19.79
C ILE A 81 12.50 -1.72 -19.99
N SER A 82 13.60 -2.22 -19.46
CA SER A 82 13.91 -3.65 -19.36
C SER A 82 14.66 -3.92 -18.06
N ILE A 83 14.90 -5.18 -17.75
CA ILE A 83 15.69 -5.54 -16.55
C ILE A 83 17.13 -4.98 -16.62
N ASP A 84 17.67 -4.76 -17.83
CA ASP A 84 18.98 -4.18 -18.06
C ASP A 84 18.97 -2.64 -18.12
N ASN A 85 17.78 -2.03 -18.16
CA ASN A 85 17.59 -0.58 -18.20
C ASN A 85 16.39 -0.17 -17.34
N LEU A 86 16.62 -0.09 -16.02
CA LEU A 86 15.63 0.33 -15.04
C LEU A 86 15.63 1.87 -14.90
N ASP A 87 14.88 2.53 -15.77
CA ASP A 87 14.76 3.99 -15.75
C ASP A 87 13.95 4.46 -14.53
N LEU A 88 14.46 5.49 -13.83
CA LEU A 88 13.88 6.01 -12.58
C LEU A 88 12.49 6.64 -12.72
N LYS A 89 12.10 7.01 -13.94
CA LYS A 89 10.76 7.55 -14.24
C LYS A 89 9.92 6.52 -14.97
N GLY A 90 10.52 5.78 -15.89
CA GLY A 90 9.82 4.79 -16.70
C GLY A 90 9.31 3.60 -15.90
N VAL A 91 10.08 3.08 -14.94
CA VAL A 91 9.66 1.96 -14.08
C VAL A 91 8.44 2.34 -13.23
N PRO A 92 8.45 3.42 -12.42
CA PRO A 92 7.28 3.79 -11.63
C PRO A 92 6.05 4.09 -12.49
N GLN A 93 6.23 4.79 -13.61
CA GLN A 93 5.12 5.10 -14.52
C GLN A 93 4.49 3.83 -15.09
N LYS A 94 5.31 2.90 -15.57
CA LYS A 94 4.82 1.64 -16.15
C LYS A 94 4.14 0.75 -15.10
N ALA A 95 4.68 0.69 -13.89
CA ALA A 95 4.06 -0.01 -12.77
C ALA A 95 2.69 0.57 -12.45
N ASN A 96 2.58 1.90 -12.36
CA ASN A 96 1.32 2.61 -12.16
C ASN A 96 0.31 2.35 -13.27
N ASP A 97 0.74 2.41 -14.54
CA ASP A 97 -0.12 2.11 -15.70
C ASP A 97 -0.67 0.68 -15.64
N ASN A 98 0.14 -0.29 -15.20
CA ASN A 98 -0.28 -1.66 -15.02
C ASN A 98 -1.33 -1.79 -13.88
N VAL A 99 -1.16 -1.07 -12.76
CA VAL A 99 -2.18 -1.03 -11.68
C VAL A 99 -3.49 -0.43 -12.19
N ILE A 100 -3.41 0.72 -12.88
CA ILE A 100 -4.60 1.37 -13.46
C ILE A 100 -5.30 0.46 -14.45
N LYS A 101 -4.55 -0.26 -15.28
CA LYS A 101 -5.11 -1.20 -16.24
C LYS A 101 -5.93 -2.28 -15.54
N VAL A 102 -5.40 -2.90 -14.49
CA VAL A 102 -6.12 -3.92 -13.70
C VAL A 102 -7.35 -3.32 -13.05
N LEU A 103 -7.26 -2.18 -12.39
CA LEU A 103 -8.40 -1.50 -11.74
C LEU A 103 -9.52 -1.15 -12.74
N LYS A 104 -9.18 -0.76 -13.97
CA LYS A 104 -10.17 -0.44 -15.01
C LYS A 104 -10.85 -1.68 -15.59
N SER A 105 -10.14 -2.80 -15.64
CA SER A 105 -10.65 -4.08 -16.17
C SER A 105 -11.33 -4.94 -15.11
N SER A 106 -11.06 -4.68 -13.82
CA SER A 106 -11.65 -5.43 -12.72
C SER A 106 -13.13 -5.06 -12.54
N PRO A 107 -14.02 -6.04 -12.42
CA PRO A 107 -15.41 -5.75 -12.08
C PRO A 107 -15.47 -5.16 -10.68
N ARG A 108 -16.35 -4.18 -10.48
CA ARG A 108 -16.69 -3.78 -9.10
C ARG A 108 -17.36 -4.96 -8.41
N VAL A 109 -16.76 -5.40 -7.35
CA VAL A 109 -17.29 -6.49 -6.54
C VAL A 109 -18.18 -5.90 -5.46
N ASN A 110 -19.44 -6.28 -5.46
CA ASN A 110 -20.35 -5.92 -4.36
C ASN A 110 -20.11 -6.90 -3.19
N TYR A 111 -18.92 -6.77 -2.59
CA TYR A 111 -18.46 -7.66 -1.54
C TYR A 111 -18.06 -6.83 -0.31
N GLU A 112 -18.77 -7.04 0.79
CA GLU A 112 -18.45 -6.41 2.06
C GLU A 112 -17.87 -7.42 3.04
N PRO A 113 -16.72 -7.09 3.70
CA PRO A 113 -16.22 -7.90 4.80
C PRO A 113 -17.17 -7.86 5.99
N THR A 114 -17.20 -8.94 6.76
CA THR A 114 -17.79 -8.88 8.10
C THR A 114 -16.89 -8.02 8.99
N LYS A 115 -17.44 -6.91 9.51
CA LYS A 115 -16.68 -5.94 10.32
C LYS A 115 -17.03 -6.15 11.80
N PHE A 116 -15.99 -6.26 12.62
CA PHE A 116 -16.10 -6.26 14.08
C PHE A 116 -15.43 -5.00 14.60
N LEU A 117 -16.14 -4.21 15.39
CA LEU A 117 -15.67 -2.91 15.88
C LEU A 117 -15.55 -2.97 17.39
N GLY A 118 -14.39 -2.62 17.93
CA GLY A 118 -14.21 -2.37 19.35
C GLY A 118 -15.06 -1.19 19.83
N ALA A 119 -15.34 -1.16 21.12
CA ALA A 119 -16.22 -0.14 21.71
C ALA A 119 -15.68 1.28 21.55
N ASN A 120 -14.36 1.44 21.47
CA ASN A 120 -13.70 2.74 21.34
C ASN A 120 -13.46 3.17 19.87
N VAL A 121 -13.86 2.33 18.91
CA VAL A 121 -13.62 2.60 17.49
C VAL A 121 -14.49 3.75 16.99
N VAL A 122 -13.84 4.77 16.42
CA VAL A 122 -14.51 5.92 15.83
C VAL A 122 -14.87 5.64 14.37
N GLN A 123 -16.17 5.70 14.04
CA GLN A 123 -16.69 5.37 12.70
C GLN A 123 -16.01 6.17 11.57
N ALA A 124 -15.66 7.42 11.81
CA ALA A 124 -14.96 8.23 10.82
C ALA A 124 -13.58 7.65 10.42
N ARG A 125 -12.90 6.97 11.36
CA ARG A 125 -11.65 6.27 11.09
C ARG A 125 -11.86 5.04 10.23
N VAL A 126 -12.87 4.23 10.56
CA VAL A 126 -13.25 3.07 9.75
C VAL A 126 -13.56 3.48 8.32
N SER A 127 -14.33 4.55 8.13
CA SER A 127 -14.68 5.07 6.80
C SER A 127 -13.47 5.51 5.97
N GLN A 128 -12.41 5.99 6.62
CA GLN A 128 -11.15 6.35 5.94
C GLN A 128 -10.40 5.12 5.43
N GLU A 129 -10.35 4.04 6.23
CA GLU A 129 -9.66 2.80 5.87
C GLU A 129 -10.41 2.01 4.80
N ILE A 130 -11.73 1.94 4.90
CA ILE A 130 -12.57 1.17 3.98
C ILE A 130 -12.39 1.59 2.52
N ALA A 131 -12.25 2.86 2.23
CA ALA A 131 -12.11 3.33 0.84
C ALA A 131 -10.86 2.75 0.13
N GLY A 132 -9.77 2.51 0.87
CA GLY A 132 -8.60 1.82 0.35
C GLY A 132 -8.85 0.32 0.19
N LEU A 133 -9.46 -0.28 1.20
CA LEU A 133 -9.79 -1.71 1.21
C LEU A 133 -10.74 -2.10 0.07
N GLU A 134 -11.79 -1.32 -0.20
CA GLU A 134 -12.69 -1.56 -1.33
C GLU A 134 -11.95 -1.58 -2.66
N ARG A 135 -10.98 -0.67 -2.86
CA ARG A 135 -10.14 -0.70 -4.07
C ARG A 135 -9.26 -1.93 -4.15
N ALA A 136 -8.73 -2.40 -3.02
CA ALA A 136 -7.94 -3.63 -3.00
C ALA A 136 -8.81 -4.86 -3.32
N ILE A 137 -10.03 -4.92 -2.79
CA ILE A 137 -10.99 -5.98 -3.11
C ILE A 137 -11.27 -6.00 -4.61
N ASP A 138 -11.61 -4.84 -5.21
CA ASP A 138 -11.84 -4.72 -6.64
C ASP A 138 -10.59 -5.09 -7.46
N PHE A 139 -9.42 -4.62 -7.05
CA PHE A 139 -8.15 -4.88 -7.72
C PHE A 139 -7.79 -6.36 -7.76
N TRP A 140 -7.90 -7.04 -6.61
CA TRP A 140 -7.54 -8.44 -6.49
C TRP A 140 -8.64 -9.40 -6.97
N ALA A 141 -9.87 -8.95 -7.17
CA ALA A 141 -11.01 -9.80 -7.52
C ALA A 141 -10.79 -10.74 -8.71
N PRO A 142 -10.08 -10.37 -9.80
CA PRO A 142 -9.79 -11.29 -10.91
C PRO A 142 -8.88 -12.46 -10.51
N TYR A 143 -8.14 -12.33 -9.42
CA TYR A 143 -7.14 -13.29 -8.97
C TYR A 143 -7.52 -13.96 -7.65
N PHE A 144 -8.11 -13.20 -6.73
CA PHE A 144 -8.40 -13.65 -5.37
C PHE A 144 -9.68 -12.99 -4.85
N GLN A 145 -10.68 -13.82 -4.57
CA GLN A 145 -11.92 -13.38 -3.94
C GLN A 145 -12.36 -14.45 -2.93
N PRO A 146 -12.09 -14.26 -1.64
CA PRO A 146 -12.55 -15.20 -0.63
C PRO A 146 -14.08 -15.14 -0.50
N ASN A 147 -14.72 -16.30 -0.31
CA ASN A 147 -16.18 -16.36 -0.10
C ASN A 147 -16.63 -15.61 1.15
N LYS A 148 -15.76 -15.53 2.16
CA LYS A 148 -15.95 -14.80 3.41
C LYS A 148 -14.60 -14.20 3.81
N PHE A 149 -14.62 -12.98 4.31
CA PHE A 149 -13.47 -12.44 5.00
C PHE A 149 -13.89 -11.45 6.10
N GLN A 150 -13.06 -11.29 7.11
CA GLN A 150 -13.37 -10.55 8.33
C GLN A 150 -12.34 -9.45 8.57
N VAL A 151 -12.83 -8.35 9.12
CA VAL A 151 -11.97 -7.25 9.56
C VAL A 151 -12.34 -6.90 11.00
N VAL A 152 -11.32 -6.89 11.86
CA VAL A 152 -11.45 -6.47 13.25
C VAL A 152 -10.76 -5.13 13.43
N TYR A 153 -11.53 -4.09 13.69
CA TYR A 153 -11.01 -2.76 13.99
C TYR A 153 -11.04 -2.51 15.49
N VAL A 154 -9.92 -2.03 16.02
CA VAL A 154 -9.77 -1.68 17.43
C VAL A 154 -9.08 -0.32 17.60
N MET A 155 -9.22 0.25 18.79
CA MET A 155 -8.48 1.43 19.25
C MET A 155 -7.94 1.19 20.65
N GLY A 156 -7.07 2.06 21.14
CA GLY A 156 -6.61 2.00 22.53
C GLY A 156 -7.80 1.97 23.50
N GLY A 157 -7.76 1.08 24.49
CA GLY A 157 -8.87 0.80 25.40
C GLY A 157 -9.74 -0.40 25.02
N ASP A 158 -9.53 -0.99 23.81
CA ASP A 158 -10.27 -2.18 23.35
C ASP A 158 -9.53 -3.51 23.65
N GLU A 159 -8.48 -3.50 24.50
CA GLU A 159 -7.60 -4.66 24.73
C GLU A 159 -8.37 -5.91 25.17
N GLU A 160 -9.24 -5.77 26.15
CA GLU A 160 -10.02 -6.90 26.70
C GLU A 160 -11.15 -7.33 25.75
N TRP A 161 -11.74 -6.37 25.02
CA TRP A 161 -12.70 -6.67 23.99
C TRP A 161 -12.05 -7.47 22.85
N LEU A 162 -10.85 -7.06 22.39
CA LEU A 162 -10.14 -7.78 21.35
C LEU A 162 -9.74 -9.18 21.79
N GLU A 163 -9.28 -9.35 23.05
CA GLU A 163 -8.98 -10.67 23.60
C GLU A 163 -10.19 -11.60 23.49
N THR A 164 -11.34 -11.15 24.01
CA THR A 164 -12.58 -11.93 23.97
C THR A 164 -13.02 -12.24 22.54
N LYS A 165 -12.99 -11.24 21.65
CA LYS A 165 -13.38 -11.40 20.25
C LYS A 165 -12.43 -12.30 19.50
N SER A 166 -11.13 -12.26 19.81
CA SER A 166 -10.13 -13.12 19.20
C SER A 166 -10.33 -14.60 19.51
N LEU A 167 -10.72 -14.91 20.74
CA LEU A 167 -11.08 -16.30 21.14
C LEU A 167 -12.32 -16.78 20.38
N GLU A 168 -13.35 -15.91 20.29
CA GLU A 168 -14.57 -16.21 19.52
C GLU A 168 -14.25 -16.52 18.05
N LEU A 169 -13.38 -15.72 17.42
CA LEU A 169 -13.02 -15.85 16.02
C LEU A 169 -11.88 -16.83 15.75
N GLY A 170 -11.17 -17.31 16.80
CA GLY A 170 -10.02 -18.21 16.66
C GLY A 170 -8.75 -17.54 16.14
N LEU A 171 -8.48 -16.29 16.53
CA LEU A 171 -7.36 -15.50 16.03
C LEU A 171 -6.06 -15.65 16.84
N SER A 172 -6.03 -16.50 17.87
CA SER A 172 -4.85 -16.67 18.73
C SER A 172 -3.62 -17.18 17.97
N SER A 173 -3.82 -17.89 16.86
CA SER A 173 -2.73 -18.39 16.01
C SER A 173 -2.01 -17.29 15.22
N MET A 174 -2.56 -16.09 15.15
CA MET A 174 -1.95 -14.94 14.48
C MET A 174 -0.85 -14.29 15.31
N LEU A 175 -0.84 -14.54 16.63
CA LEU A 175 0.14 -13.98 17.54
C LEU A 175 1.34 -14.92 17.76
N PRO A 176 2.49 -14.38 18.16
CA PRO A 176 3.60 -15.17 18.67
C PRO A 176 3.15 -16.09 19.81
N ARG A 177 3.77 -17.26 19.89
CA ARG A 177 3.43 -18.26 20.91
C ARG A 177 3.59 -17.68 22.32
N GLY A 178 2.52 -17.73 23.09
CA GLY A 178 2.48 -17.26 24.48
C GLY A 178 2.00 -15.80 24.64
N ASP A 179 1.81 -15.06 23.56
CA ASP A 179 1.19 -13.73 23.61
C ASP A 179 -0.35 -13.84 23.57
N THR A 180 -1.02 -12.87 24.20
CA THR A 180 -2.44 -12.62 24.05
C THR A 180 -2.67 -11.32 23.30
N TRP A 181 -3.84 -11.10 22.71
CA TRP A 181 -4.15 -9.87 22.01
C TRP A 181 -4.15 -8.66 22.94
N SER A 182 -4.61 -8.82 24.18
CA SER A 182 -4.55 -7.78 25.21
C SER A 182 -3.09 -7.39 25.50
N MET A 183 -2.19 -8.37 25.70
CA MET A 183 -0.76 -8.10 25.90
C MET A 183 -0.14 -7.46 24.66
N TRP A 184 -0.47 -7.95 23.47
CA TRP A 184 0.05 -7.42 22.21
C TRP A 184 -0.32 -5.96 22.01
N MET A 185 -1.60 -5.59 22.19
CA MET A 185 -2.06 -4.20 22.10
C MET A 185 -1.35 -3.29 23.09
N LYS A 186 -1.19 -3.73 24.35
CA LYS A 186 -0.50 -2.95 25.39
C LYS A 186 0.97 -2.70 25.04
N LYS A 187 1.64 -3.66 24.36
CA LYS A 187 3.01 -3.49 23.85
C LYS A 187 3.07 -2.50 22.68
N GLN A 188 2.02 -2.39 21.86
CA GLN A 188 1.95 -1.52 20.68
C GLN A 188 1.37 -0.13 21.00
N ASN A 189 1.93 0.53 22.01
CA ASN A 189 1.49 1.88 22.38
C ASN A 189 2.15 2.94 21.47
N PRO A 190 1.39 3.79 20.75
CA PRO A 190 -0.06 4.02 20.80
C PRO A 190 -0.87 3.23 19.76
N CYS A 191 -1.07 1.93 19.96
CA CYS A 191 -1.98 1.11 19.15
C CYS A 191 -1.75 1.29 17.63
N ALA A 192 -0.58 0.90 17.15
CA ALA A 192 -0.19 1.06 15.76
C ALA A 192 0.26 -0.27 15.18
N PHE A 193 -0.70 -1.15 14.92
CA PHE A 193 -0.43 -2.42 14.27
C PHE A 193 -1.58 -2.82 13.35
N ALA A 194 -1.26 -3.66 12.39
CA ALA A 194 -2.22 -4.49 11.68
C ALA A 194 -1.59 -5.87 11.47
N MET A 195 -2.41 -6.87 11.28
CA MET A 195 -1.96 -8.25 11.15
C MET A 195 -2.99 -9.06 10.38
N ALA A 196 -2.59 -9.67 9.27
CA ALA A 196 -3.40 -10.56 8.48
C ALA A 196 -3.16 -12.03 8.82
N GLY A 197 -4.18 -12.85 8.63
CA GLY A 197 -4.13 -14.29 8.86
C GLY A 197 -5.49 -14.94 8.67
N SER A 198 -5.80 -15.96 9.47
CA SER A 198 -7.12 -16.60 9.44
C SER A 198 -7.61 -16.95 10.83
N GLY A 199 -8.92 -16.81 11.04
CA GLY A 199 -9.62 -17.27 12.23
C GLY A 199 -10.65 -18.33 11.87
N LYS A 200 -10.54 -19.54 12.43
CA LYS A 200 -11.41 -20.68 12.11
C LYS A 200 -11.57 -20.93 10.60
N GLY A 201 -10.47 -20.75 9.84
CA GLY A 201 -10.46 -20.93 8.39
C GLY A 201 -11.05 -19.76 7.59
N VAL A 202 -11.43 -18.67 8.23
CA VAL A 202 -11.90 -17.44 7.55
C VAL A 202 -10.73 -16.46 7.46
N PRO A 203 -10.34 -15.99 6.26
CA PRO A 203 -9.36 -14.91 6.11
C PRO A 203 -9.76 -13.71 6.95
N THR A 204 -8.85 -13.20 7.74
CA THR A 204 -9.12 -12.15 8.72
C THR A 204 -7.92 -11.24 8.86
N PHE A 205 -8.13 -9.94 8.99
CA PHE A 205 -7.10 -9.08 9.55
C PHE A 205 -7.63 -8.27 10.73
N VAL A 206 -6.70 -7.95 11.64
CA VAL A 206 -6.93 -7.10 12.80
C VAL A 206 -6.14 -5.82 12.59
N GLN A 207 -6.79 -4.68 12.73
CA GLN A 207 -6.15 -3.37 12.58
C GLN A 207 -6.46 -2.46 13.74
N CYS A 208 -5.42 -1.88 14.33
CA CYS A 208 -5.58 -0.84 15.33
C CYS A 208 -5.55 0.55 14.70
N LEU A 209 -6.60 1.35 14.96
CA LEU A 209 -6.82 2.67 14.40
C LEU A 209 -6.30 3.81 15.28
N GLY A 210 -5.45 3.49 16.27
CA GLY A 210 -5.07 4.40 17.36
C GLY A 210 -4.15 5.55 17.00
N ARG A 211 -3.50 5.56 15.81
CA ARG A 211 -2.67 6.70 15.39
C ARG A 211 -3.42 7.61 14.43
N PRO A 212 -3.42 8.94 14.71
CA PRO A 212 -3.75 9.91 13.70
C PRO A 212 -2.55 10.08 12.76
N TYR A 213 -2.36 9.18 11.82
CA TYR A 213 -1.55 9.55 10.66
C TYR A 213 -2.38 10.56 9.86
N GLY A 214 -1.79 11.75 9.64
CA GLY A 214 -2.47 12.81 8.93
C GLY A 214 -3.09 12.31 7.63
N GLY A 215 -4.38 12.51 7.46
CA GLY A 215 -5.10 12.13 6.25
C GLY A 215 -5.73 10.74 6.19
N GLY A 216 -5.65 9.93 7.26
CA GLY A 216 -6.15 8.55 7.28
C GLY A 216 -5.17 7.58 6.63
N ASN A 217 -4.88 6.48 7.28
CA ASN A 217 -3.93 5.49 6.77
C ASN A 217 -4.64 4.51 5.83
N ARG A 218 -5.10 5.02 4.68
CA ARG A 218 -5.83 4.23 3.66
C ARG A 218 -5.02 3.06 3.10
N GLN A 219 -3.72 2.98 3.40
CA GLN A 219 -2.83 1.94 2.88
C GLN A 219 -2.92 0.62 3.67
N THR A 220 -3.33 0.64 4.95
CA THR A 220 -3.28 -0.55 5.80
C THR A 220 -4.27 -1.61 5.33
N GLY A 221 -5.51 -1.25 5.03
CA GLY A 221 -6.48 -2.20 4.50
C GLY A 221 -6.00 -2.92 3.23
N PRO A 222 -5.53 -2.22 2.19
CA PRO A 222 -4.94 -2.84 1.01
C PRO A 222 -3.67 -3.67 1.30
N HIS A 223 -2.84 -3.24 2.24
CA HIS A 223 -1.65 -3.97 2.68
C HIS A 223 -2.04 -5.34 3.26
N GLU A 224 -2.94 -5.35 4.25
CA GLU A 224 -3.39 -6.58 4.89
C GLU A 224 -4.17 -7.49 3.92
N TYR A 225 -4.95 -6.92 3.01
CA TYR A 225 -5.64 -7.70 2.00
C TYR A 225 -4.68 -8.36 1.00
N THR A 226 -3.54 -7.72 0.74
CA THR A 226 -2.46 -8.33 -0.06
C THR A 226 -1.86 -9.54 0.66
N HIS A 227 -1.70 -9.49 1.99
CA HIS A 227 -1.28 -10.67 2.75
C HIS A 227 -2.29 -11.82 2.67
N LEU A 228 -3.60 -11.54 2.66
CA LEU A 228 -4.60 -12.59 2.47
C LEU A 228 -4.49 -13.25 1.08
N PHE A 229 -4.20 -12.47 0.04
CA PHE A 229 -3.89 -12.98 -1.30
C PHE A 229 -2.61 -13.85 -1.28
N GLN A 230 -1.56 -13.42 -0.61
CA GLN A 230 -0.32 -14.16 -0.47
C GLN A 230 -0.51 -15.47 0.31
N ASP A 231 -1.24 -15.44 1.43
CA ASP A 231 -1.58 -16.65 2.21
C ASP A 231 -2.37 -17.66 1.39
N TYR A 232 -3.29 -17.17 0.54
CA TYR A 232 -4.13 -18.04 -0.30
C TYR A 232 -3.32 -18.80 -1.35
N TYR A 233 -2.42 -18.12 -2.05
CA TYR A 233 -1.65 -18.72 -3.14
C TYR A 233 -0.26 -19.24 -2.70
N GLY A 234 0.43 -18.51 -1.85
CA GLY A 234 1.78 -18.86 -1.40
C GLY A 234 1.82 -19.76 -0.17
N GLY A 235 0.66 -20.02 0.45
CA GLY A 235 0.56 -20.76 1.70
C GLY A 235 1.42 -20.09 2.78
N THR A 236 2.09 -20.88 3.64
CA THR A 236 3.00 -20.33 4.66
C THR A 236 4.40 -20.02 4.12
N ASN A 237 4.72 -20.46 2.90
CA ASN A 237 6.05 -20.30 2.33
C ASN A 237 6.39 -18.85 1.96
N HIS A 238 5.40 -18.03 1.58
CA HIS A 238 5.66 -16.61 1.28
C HIS A 238 6.28 -15.88 2.47
N LYS A 239 5.94 -16.25 3.71
CA LYS A 239 6.49 -15.65 4.94
C LYS A 239 8.00 -15.86 5.10
N ARG A 240 8.58 -16.76 4.31
CA ARG A 240 10.02 -17.00 4.26
C ARG A 240 10.75 -16.06 3.29
N ILE A 241 10.04 -15.17 2.62
CA ILE A 241 10.57 -14.24 1.64
C ILE A 241 10.15 -12.82 2.02
N PRO A 242 10.76 -12.23 3.04
CA PRO A 242 10.26 -10.99 3.64
C PRO A 242 10.23 -9.80 2.67
N TRP A 243 11.22 -9.66 1.78
CA TRP A 243 11.20 -8.58 0.80
C TRP A 243 10.02 -8.70 -0.17
N TYR A 244 9.60 -9.93 -0.52
CA TYR A 244 8.40 -10.15 -1.31
C TYR A 244 7.14 -9.93 -0.45
N THR A 245 7.05 -10.59 0.70
CA THR A 245 5.86 -10.56 1.55
C THR A 245 5.51 -9.15 1.97
N GLU A 246 6.40 -8.50 2.67
CA GLU A 246 6.19 -7.14 3.17
C GLU A 246 6.34 -6.08 2.08
N GLY A 247 7.30 -6.28 1.17
CA GLY A 247 7.54 -5.34 0.09
C GLY A 247 6.39 -5.25 -0.90
N SER A 248 5.76 -6.36 -1.27
CA SER A 248 4.59 -6.29 -2.14
C SER A 248 3.35 -5.79 -1.40
N ALA A 249 3.16 -6.18 -0.15
CA ALA A 249 2.05 -5.68 0.65
C ALA A 249 2.13 -4.15 0.85
N ILE A 250 3.31 -3.61 1.13
CA ILE A 250 3.49 -2.16 1.28
C ILE A 250 3.36 -1.43 -0.06
N TYR A 251 3.84 -2.01 -1.18
CA TYR A 251 3.68 -1.44 -2.51
C TYR A 251 2.20 -1.32 -2.90
N PHE A 252 1.44 -2.42 -2.79
CA PHE A 252 0.00 -2.41 -3.08
C PHE A 252 -0.79 -1.64 -2.04
N GLY A 253 -0.38 -1.67 -0.78
CA GLY A 253 -0.94 -0.89 0.30
C GLY A 253 -0.95 0.59 -0.05
N TRP A 254 0.20 1.15 -0.43
CA TRP A 254 0.31 2.54 -0.82
C TRP A 254 -0.41 2.83 -2.13
N THR A 255 -0.15 2.06 -3.18
CA THR A 255 -0.69 2.31 -4.52
C THR A 255 -2.22 2.25 -4.54
N LEU A 256 -2.82 1.24 -3.90
CA LEU A 256 -4.27 1.09 -3.83
C LEU A 256 -4.91 2.00 -2.78
N GLY A 257 -4.20 2.26 -1.68
CA GLY A 257 -4.68 3.14 -0.60
C GLY A 257 -4.88 4.57 -1.06
N PHE A 258 -3.97 5.11 -1.86
CA PHE A 258 -4.01 6.50 -2.30
C PHE A 258 -4.58 6.70 -3.70
N TYR A 259 -4.90 5.66 -4.41
CA TYR A 259 -5.31 5.65 -5.81
C TYR A 259 -4.24 6.24 -6.74
N PRO A 260 -3.86 5.55 -7.81
CA PRO A 260 -2.81 5.99 -8.72
C PRO A 260 -3.30 7.18 -9.57
N THR A 261 -3.24 8.38 -8.99
CA THR A 261 -3.46 9.66 -9.68
C THR A 261 -2.11 10.33 -9.91
N ASP A 262 -2.02 11.26 -10.86
CA ASP A 262 -0.78 12.00 -11.14
C ASP A 262 -0.24 12.73 -9.91
N SER A 263 -1.12 13.28 -9.05
CA SER A 263 -0.73 13.93 -7.81
C SER A 263 -0.13 12.95 -6.81
N ASN A 264 -0.74 11.81 -6.62
CA ASN A 264 -0.24 10.78 -5.71
C ASN A 264 1.05 10.14 -6.25
N PHE A 265 1.21 10.04 -7.55
CA PHE A 265 2.44 9.59 -8.16
C PHE A 265 3.64 10.48 -7.79
N ASN A 266 3.45 11.79 -7.72
CA ASN A 266 4.49 12.73 -7.27
C ASN A 266 4.85 12.54 -5.79
N ASP A 267 3.91 12.08 -4.95
CA ASP A 267 4.16 11.81 -3.52
C ASP A 267 4.89 10.48 -3.28
N ARG A 268 5.00 9.61 -4.28
CA ARG A 268 5.69 8.31 -4.19
C ARG A 268 7.13 8.46 -3.66
N SER A 269 7.86 9.43 -4.17
CA SER A 269 9.25 9.67 -3.75
C SER A 269 9.34 9.98 -2.25
N ASN A 270 8.44 10.82 -1.73
CA ASN A 270 8.42 11.17 -0.31
C ASN A 270 8.06 9.97 0.55
N TRP A 271 7.17 9.11 0.06
CA TRP A 271 6.79 7.90 0.76
C TRP A 271 7.96 6.91 0.86
N PHE A 272 8.66 6.60 -0.24
CA PHE A 272 9.86 5.75 -0.20
C PHE A 272 10.97 6.35 0.67
N LYS A 273 11.17 7.68 0.66
CA LYS A 273 12.08 8.36 1.58
C LYS A 273 11.70 8.10 3.04
N SER A 274 10.43 8.17 3.38
CA SER A 274 9.94 7.89 4.74
C SER A 274 10.28 6.46 5.17
N LEU A 275 10.08 5.46 4.31
CA LEU A 275 10.45 4.08 4.61
C LEU A 275 11.97 3.94 4.84
N TYR A 276 12.77 4.56 3.98
CA TYR A 276 14.23 4.55 4.10
C TYR A 276 14.70 5.14 5.45
N PHE A 277 14.17 6.31 5.85
CA PHE A 277 14.58 6.94 7.09
C PHE A 277 14.23 6.11 8.34
N ASN A 278 13.22 5.26 8.25
CA ASN A 278 12.82 4.37 9.34
C ASN A 278 13.60 3.04 9.38
N MET A 279 14.50 2.77 8.42
CA MET A 279 15.40 1.61 8.47
C MET A 279 16.44 1.76 9.57
N ASN A 280 17.00 0.63 10.05
CA ASN A 280 18.15 0.65 10.95
C ASN A 280 19.43 1.10 10.21
N ASN A 281 20.42 1.56 10.98
CA ASN A 281 21.66 2.09 10.40
C ASN A 281 22.47 1.02 9.67
N GLU A 282 22.53 -0.19 10.17
CA GLU A 282 23.26 -1.30 9.54
C GLU A 282 22.74 -1.57 8.12
N SER A 283 21.41 -1.66 7.94
CA SER A 283 20.81 -1.81 6.62
C SER A 283 21.09 -0.61 5.71
N LYS A 284 21.01 0.62 6.26
CA LYS A 284 21.35 1.83 5.50
C LYS A 284 22.78 1.81 5.01
N ASP A 285 23.74 1.43 5.86
CA ASP A 285 25.15 1.36 5.52
C ASP A 285 25.45 0.38 4.38
N ASP A 286 24.73 -0.76 4.35
CA ASP A 286 24.86 -1.71 3.26
C ASP A 286 24.43 -1.12 1.91
N PHE A 287 23.36 -0.34 1.88
CA PHE A 287 22.87 0.30 0.67
C PHE A 287 23.68 1.54 0.28
N ILE A 288 24.09 2.38 1.24
CA ILE A 288 24.89 3.59 1.02
C ILE A 288 26.26 3.26 0.47
N SER A 289 26.85 2.13 0.88
CA SER A 289 28.17 1.70 0.40
C SER A 289 28.22 1.53 -1.12
N LYS A 290 27.08 1.30 -1.76
CA LYS A 290 26.97 0.95 -3.19
C LYS A 290 27.86 -0.23 -3.60
N ASP A 291 28.17 -1.08 -2.63
CA ASP A 291 28.90 -2.32 -2.85
C ASP A 291 27.94 -3.43 -3.25
N MET A 292 28.18 -4.03 -4.40
CA MET A 292 27.30 -5.05 -4.98
C MET A 292 27.22 -6.31 -4.11
N GLN A 293 28.33 -6.73 -3.51
CA GLN A 293 28.34 -7.93 -2.70
C GLN A 293 27.59 -7.70 -1.38
N ARG A 294 27.75 -6.53 -0.76
CA ARG A 294 26.97 -6.15 0.44
C ARG A 294 25.49 -6.05 0.12
N PHE A 295 25.13 -5.47 -1.03
CA PHE A 295 23.75 -5.41 -1.49
C PHE A 295 23.14 -6.82 -1.64
N LYS A 296 23.82 -7.71 -2.41
CA LYS A 296 23.36 -9.10 -2.60
C LYS A 296 23.25 -9.84 -1.27
N ASN A 297 24.23 -9.69 -0.38
CA ASN A 297 24.18 -10.32 0.95
C ASN A 297 22.99 -9.81 1.76
N ARG A 298 22.73 -8.49 1.77
CA ARG A 298 21.57 -7.91 2.47
C ARG A 298 20.27 -8.45 1.90
N MET A 299 20.10 -8.49 0.58
CA MET A 299 18.92 -9.05 -0.07
C MET A 299 18.70 -10.53 0.29
N LYS A 300 19.75 -11.34 0.32
CA LYS A 300 19.70 -12.76 0.70
C LYS A 300 19.37 -12.95 2.17
N MET A 301 19.76 -12.02 3.05
CA MET A 301 19.33 -12.02 4.45
C MET A 301 17.83 -11.73 4.60
N LEU A 302 17.19 -11.11 3.59
CA LEU A 302 15.75 -10.87 3.51
C LEU A 302 15.02 -12.01 2.77
N THR A 303 15.65 -13.18 2.64
CA THR A 303 15.09 -14.39 2.05
C THR A 303 15.11 -15.55 3.04
N PRO A 304 14.66 -16.77 2.67
CA PRO A 304 14.41 -17.86 3.62
C PRO A 304 15.53 -18.12 4.62
N GLY A 305 15.18 -18.22 5.88
CA GLY A 305 16.07 -18.62 6.96
C GLY A 305 16.58 -17.50 7.86
N SER A 306 16.39 -16.23 7.53
CA SER A 306 16.74 -15.11 8.41
C SER A 306 15.51 -14.50 9.06
N PHE A 307 15.51 -14.42 10.40
CA PHE A 307 14.41 -13.82 11.18
C PHE A 307 14.54 -12.29 11.38
N ASP A 308 15.62 -11.71 10.91
CA ASP A 308 15.82 -10.24 10.97
C ASP A 308 14.90 -9.45 10.02
N SER A 309 13.89 -10.05 9.62
CA SER A 309 13.23 -9.98 8.35
C SER A 309 12.01 -9.08 8.31
N VAL A 310 11.47 -8.64 9.41
CA VAL A 310 10.35 -7.68 9.45
C VAL A 310 10.91 -6.30 9.76
N SER A 311 12.08 -6.00 9.19
CA SER A 311 12.65 -4.66 9.27
C SER A 311 12.05 -3.76 8.20
N MET A 312 12.04 -2.45 8.44
CA MET A 312 11.67 -1.44 7.45
C MET A 312 12.45 -1.60 6.13
N THR A 313 13.56 -2.35 6.15
CA THR A 313 14.34 -2.76 4.99
C THR A 313 13.50 -3.56 4.00
N SER A 314 12.77 -4.58 4.48
CA SER A 314 11.89 -5.39 3.63
C SER A 314 10.80 -4.55 2.97
N TYR A 315 10.22 -3.60 3.70
CA TYR A 315 9.26 -2.64 3.15
C TYR A 315 9.87 -1.80 2.04
N TRP A 316 11.03 -1.19 2.31
CA TRP A 316 11.64 -0.24 1.38
C TRP A 316 12.15 -0.91 0.12
N VAL A 317 13.12 -1.85 0.25
CA VAL A 317 13.73 -2.50 -0.91
C VAL A 317 12.77 -3.45 -1.61
N GLY A 318 11.94 -4.16 -0.84
CA GLY A 318 10.92 -5.06 -1.39
C GLY A 318 9.81 -4.33 -2.14
N GLY A 319 9.43 -3.13 -1.68
CA GLY A 319 8.53 -2.26 -2.41
C GLY A 319 9.07 -1.83 -3.76
N LEU A 320 10.36 -1.43 -3.82
CA LEU A 320 11.06 -1.10 -5.07
C LEU A 320 11.22 -2.33 -5.99
N ALA A 321 11.55 -3.50 -5.42
CA ALA A 321 11.64 -4.74 -6.18
C ALA A 321 10.28 -5.15 -6.79
N THR A 322 9.22 -5.04 -6.01
CA THR A 322 7.85 -5.31 -6.48
C THR A 322 7.46 -4.36 -7.61
N GLU A 323 7.74 -3.07 -7.46
CA GLU A 323 7.49 -2.08 -8.51
C GLU A 323 8.19 -2.43 -9.81
N VAL A 324 9.47 -2.84 -9.76
CA VAL A 324 10.23 -3.28 -10.93
C VAL A 324 9.58 -4.51 -11.58
N LEU A 325 9.23 -5.53 -10.80
CA LEU A 325 8.62 -6.75 -11.32
C LEU A 325 7.25 -6.47 -11.95
N VAL A 326 6.43 -5.65 -11.31
CA VAL A 326 5.12 -5.23 -11.83
C VAL A 326 5.28 -4.40 -13.11
N ALA A 327 6.25 -3.48 -13.16
CA ALA A 327 6.51 -2.66 -14.34
C ALA A 327 6.91 -3.50 -15.55
N LEU A 328 7.83 -4.44 -15.37
CA LEU A 328 8.43 -5.20 -16.47
C LEU A 328 7.54 -6.37 -16.92
N TYR A 329 6.92 -7.06 -15.99
CA TYR A 329 6.27 -8.35 -16.27
C TYR A 329 4.75 -8.35 -16.04
N GLY A 330 4.24 -7.31 -15.39
CA GLY A 330 2.79 -7.17 -15.12
C GLY A 330 2.28 -8.08 -14.01
N PHE A 331 0.97 -8.04 -13.79
CA PHE A 331 0.33 -8.73 -12.66
C PHE A 331 0.17 -10.23 -12.86
N ASP A 332 -0.06 -10.69 -14.07
CA ASP A 332 -0.21 -12.13 -14.32
C ASP A 332 1.06 -12.90 -13.91
N LYS A 333 2.22 -12.33 -14.23
CA LYS A 333 3.51 -12.89 -13.79
C LYS A 333 3.74 -12.76 -12.30
N PHE A 334 3.27 -11.67 -11.68
CA PHE A 334 3.33 -11.50 -10.23
C PHE A 334 2.46 -12.56 -9.52
N VAL A 335 1.25 -12.82 -10.02
CA VAL A 335 0.36 -13.86 -9.51
C VAL A 335 0.96 -15.26 -9.72
N GLU A 336 1.56 -15.53 -10.87
CA GLU A 336 2.29 -16.77 -11.15
C GLU A 336 3.45 -16.97 -10.17
N PHE A 337 4.24 -15.93 -9.92
CA PHE A 337 5.30 -15.94 -8.93
C PHE A 337 4.77 -16.34 -7.54
N THR A 338 3.68 -15.71 -7.10
CA THR A 338 3.05 -16.03 -5.81
C THR A 338 2.61 -17.49 -5.72
N LYS A 339 2.00 -18.02 -6.77
CA LYS A 339 1.59 -19.44 -6.83
C LYS A 339 2.78 -20.39 -6.76
N ASN A 340 3.86 -20.06 -7.44
CA ASN A 340 5.07 -20.89 -7.48
C ASN A 340 5.77 -20.93 -6.11
N ILE A 341 5.63 -19.92 -5.25
CA ILE A 341 6.17 -19.91 -3.88
C ILE A 341 5.66 -21.10 -3.06
N GLN A 342 4.41 -21.51 -3.26
CA GLN A 342 3.82 -22.62 -2.51
C GLN A 342 4.59 -23.93 -2.70
N THR A 343 5.08 -24.17 -3.90
CA THR A 343 5.75 -25.43 -4.27
C THR A 343 7.26 -25.32 -4.33
N ASN A 344 7.80 -24.11 -4.48
CA ASN A 344 9.22 -23.87 -4.63
C ASN A 344 9.66 -22.66 -3.79
N PRO A 345 10.12 -22.86 -2.55
CA PRO A 345 10.57 -21.77 -1.69
C PRO A 345 12.02 -21.29 -1.99
N ASP A 346 12.74 -21.93 -2.91
CA ASP A 346 14.07 -21.48 -3.32
C ASP A 346 13.98 -20.27 -4.25
N MET A 347 14.49 -19.13 -3.79
CA MET A 347 14.33 -17.85 -4.47
C MET A 347 14.95 -17.87 -5.87
N SER A 348 16.13 -18.45 -6.03
CA SER A 348 16.82 -18.47 -7.32
C SER A 348 16.05 -19.28 -8.36
N SER A 349 15.58 -20.46 -7.96
CA SER A 349 14.74 -21.31 -8.81
C SER A 349 13.39 -20.69 -9.11
N LEU A 350 12.80 -20.03 -8.13
CA LEU A 350 11.50 -19.34 -8.24
C LEU A 350 11.56 -18.19 -9.25
N LEU A 351 12.57 -17.32 -9.16
CA LEU A 351 12.78 -16.23 -10.10
C LEU A 351 13.08 -16.75 -11.51
N LYS A 352 13.90 -17.82 -11.61
CA LYS A 352 14.23 -18.44 -12.89
C LYS A 352 13.02 -19.05 -13.57
N GLN A 353 12.18 -19.76 -12.80
CA GLN A 353 10.95 -20.37 -13.30
C GLN A 353 9.95 -19.31 -13.77
N THR A 354 9.79 -18.22 -13.03
CA THR A 354 8.74 -17.23 -13.32
C THR A 354 9.18 -16.16 -14.30
N TYR A 355 10.41 -15.64 -14.14
CA TYR A 355 10.89 -14.46 -14.87
C TYR A 355 12.05 -14.76 -15.82
N GLY A 356 12.66 -15.94 -15.75
CA GLY A 356 13.73 -16.37 -16.65
C GLY A 356 15.15 -16.03 -16.18
N PHE A 357 15.33 -15.49 -14.98
CA PHE A 357 16.64 -15.14 -14.41
C PHE A 357 16.74 -15.62 -12.96
N ASP A 358 17.97 -15.83 -12.50
CA ASP A 358 18.23 -16.23 -11.12
C ASP A 358 18.28 -15.02 -10.15
N GLU A 359 18.40 -15.33 -8.88
CA GLU A 359 18.42 -14.36 -7.80
C GLU A 359 19.59 -13.39 -7.88
N ASP A 360 20.79 -13.90 -8.19
CA ASP A 360 22.00 -13.07 -8.27
C ASP A 360 21.94 -12.08 -9.42
N TYR A 361 21.41 -12.49 -10.56
CA TYR A 361 21.18 -11.61 -11.70
C TYR A 361 20.14 -10.54 -11.37
N PHE A 362 19.01 -10.95 -10.75
CA PHE A 362 17.99 -10.00 -10.37
C PHE A 362 18.52 -8.92 -9.42
N TYR A 363 19.24 -9.31 -8.38
CA TYR A 363 19.80 -8.35 -7.42
C TYR A 363 20.86 -7.45 -8.04
N GLU A 364 21.66 -7.97 -8.95
CA GLU A 364 22.63 -7.16 -9.68
C GLU A 364 21.96 -6.05 -10.51
N LYS A 365 20.88 -6.38 -11.20
CA LYS A 365 20.13 -5.41 -12.01
C LYS A 365 19.31 -4.45 -11.16
N LEU A 366 18.77 -4.91 -10.05
CA LEU A 366 17.99 -4.10 -9.12
C LEU A 366 18.84 -3.07 -8.35
N ALA A 367 20.08 -3.41 -8.01
CA ALA A 367 20.93 -2.60 -7.13
C ALA A 367 21.08 -1.13 -7.60
N PRO A 368 21.42 -0.82 -8.85
CA PRO A 368 21.53 0.57 -9.32
C PRO A 368 20.23 1.35 -9.16
N TYR A 369 19.09 0.69 -9.40
CA TYR A 369 17.77 1.29 -9.22
C TYR A 369 17.49 1.63 -7.76
N VAL A 370 17.78 0.71 -6.85
CA VAL A 370 17.63 0.91 -5.40
C VAL A 370 18.56 2.03 -4.91
N TRP A 371 19.84 2.02 -5.33
CA TRP A 371 20.79 3.05 -4.93
C TRP A 371 20.40 4.46 -5.37
N ALA A 372 19.74 4.58 -6.53
CA ALA A 372 19.24 5.85 -7.01
C ALA A 372 18.02 6.38 -6.20
N HIS A 373 17.39 5.52 -5.40
CA HIS A 373 16.30 5.89 -4.49
C HIS A 373 16.77 6.21 -3.06
N ILE A 374 18.08 6.10 -2.78
CA ILE A 374 18.64 6.53 -1.48
C ILE A 374 18.49 8.06 -1.40
N PRO A 375 17.80 8.59 -0.37
CA PRO A 375 17.69 10.03 -0.19
C PRO A 375 19.07 10.67 0.04
N LEU A 376 19.37 11.75 -0.69
CA LEU A 376 20.54 12.57 -0.47
C LEU A 376 20.33 13.49 0.73
#